data_fc001f65537c1a59c5cf426cb94a6915
#
_entry.id   fc001f65537c1a59c5cf426cb94a6915
#
_cell.length_a   1.000
_cell.length_b   1.000
_cell.length_c   1.000
_cell.angle_alpha   90.00
_cell.angle_beta   90.00
_cell.angle_gamma   90.00
#
_symmetry.space_group_name_H-M   'P 1'
#
loop_
_entity.id
_entity.type
_entity.pdbx_description
1 polymer ?
#
loop_
_entity_poly.entity_id
_entity_poly.type
_entity_poly.pdbx_seq_one_letter_code
_entity_poly.pdbx_strand_id
1 'polypeptide(L)'
;MYLFVLVAAVSAHTVLLTVLPDGAAQYVDLDIFGKLKIFGGHMATFVLGYLLGSYEKKIPNWLLVLGAAVTLAVISVGTWLLTVRTGEFNQNFQNQSSGFEIVLAACIFLLCKQTCNRPPRAWVRAALGSVVSLSMAIYLMHNIFLSMLYSVGVSPRSFGGTVGVTLLVFAACFAVTKTVATVKPLCYLATGKTYAEACRSCNWVYTFRRLRGRTETKT
;
A
#
# COMPACT_ATOMS: atom_id res chain seq x y z
N MET A 1 13.23 15.28 -12.24
CA MET A 1 14.52 15.56 -11.58
C MET A 1 14.33 15.84 -10.08
N TYR A 2 13.55 16.85 -9.68
CA TYR A 2 13.36 17.22 -8.25
C TYR A 2 12.81 16.09 -7.35
N LEU A 3 11.87 15.29 -7.83
CA LEU A 3 11.32 14.17 -7.06
C LEU A 3 12.39 13.09 -6.77
N PHE A 4 13.27 12.83 -7.73
CA PHE A 4 14.37 11.87 -7.56
C PHE A 4 15.37 12.36 -6.52
N VAL A 5 15.67 13.65 -6.52
CA VAL A 5 16.54 14.28 -5.53
C VAL A 5 15.90 14.21 -4.14
N LEU A 6 14.59 14.45 -4.03
CA LEU A 6 13.87 14.35 -2.77
C LEU A 6 13.87 12.93 -2.22
N VAL A 7 13.58 11.93 -3.05
CA VAL A 7 13.60 10.51 -2.66
C VAL A 7 15.02 10.09 -2.24
N ALA A 8 16.03 10.50 -3.00
CA ALA A 8 17.44 10.23 -2.67
C ALA A 8 17.86 10.89 -1.36
N ALA A 9 17.46 12.14 -1.12
CA ALA A 9 17.75 12.86 0.12
C ALA A 9 17.09 12.21 1.34
N VAL A 10 15.81 11.80 1.24
CA VAL A 10 15.10 11.09 2.31
C VAL A 10 15.73 9.73 2.58
N SER A 11 16.15 9.00 1.54
CA SER A 11 16.83 7.72 1.68
C SER A 11 18.21 7.87 2.32
N ALA A 12 19.00 8.85 1.87
CA ALA A 12 20.30 9.16 2.43
C ALA A 12 20.21 9.59 3.91
N HIS A 13 19.22 10.42 4.26
CA HIS A 13 18.97 10.82 5.63
C HIS A 13 18.60 9.61 6.51
N THR A 14 17.77 8.68 6.03
CA THR A 14 17.42 7.46 6.76
C THR A 14 18.66 6.58 7.01
N VAL A 15 19.51 6.40 6.00
CA VAL A 15 20.78 5.65 6.13
C VAL A 15 21.71 6.37 7.10
N LEU A 16 21.83 7.68 7.00
CA LEU A 16 22.72 8.48 7.87
C LEU A 16 22.33 8.34 9.34
N LEU A 17 21.03 8.44 9.67
CA LEU A 17 20.53 8.25 11.03
C LEU A 17 20.78 6.84 11.58
N THR A 18 20.90 5.83 10.72
CA THR A 18 21.14 4.45 11.14
C THR A 18 22.62 4.13 11.36
N VAL A 19 23.53 4.88 10.72
CA VAL A 19 24.98 4.66 10.78
C VAL A 19 25.63 5.52 11.87
N LEU A 20 25.04 6.69 12.18
CA LEU A 20 25.58 7.59 13.18
C LEU A 20 25.42 7.03 14.60
N PRO A 21 26.41 7.23 15.49
CA PRO A 21 26.27 6.93 16.92
C PRO A 21 25.15 7.77 17.53
N ASP A 22 24.45 7.23 18.55
CA ASP A 22 23.25 7.79 19.16
C ASP A 22 23.40 9.26 19.61
N GLY A 23 24.62 9.67 20.03
CA GLY A 23 24.91 11.05 20.40
C GLY A 23 24.98 12.05 19.23
N ALA A 24 25.24 11.58 18.01
CA ALA A 24 25.30 12.43 16.82
C ALA A 24 23.97 12.43 16.04
N ALA A 25 23.15 11.38 16.18
CA ALA A 25 21.86 11.26 15.51
C ALA A 25 20.90 12.39 15.91
N GLN A 26 20.91 12.82 17.17
CA GLN A 26 20.06 13.92 17.65
C GLN A 26 20.36 15.29 17.03
N TYR A 27 21.57 15.52 16.55
CA TYR A 27 21.94 16.77 15.85
C TYR A 27 21.53 16.77 14.37
N VAL A 28 21.32 15.59 13.81
CA VAL A 28 20.91 15.42 12.41
C VAL A 28 19.40 15.26 12.28
N ASP A 29 18.71 14.87 13.35
CA ASP A 29 17.25 14.79 13.42
C ASP A 29 16.63 16.20 13.55
N LEU A 30 16.84 16.99 12.50
CA LEU A 30 16.18 18.29 12.36
C LEU A 30 14.67 18.05 12.29
N ASP A 31 13.92 18.65 13.21
CA ASP A 31 12.44 18.59 13.28
C ASP A 31 11.76 18.98 11.96
N ILE A 32 12.44 19.75 11.11
CA ILE A 32 12.07 20.07 9.73
C ILE A 32 11.99 18.81 8.86
N PHE A 33 12.93 17.85 8.98
CA PHE A 33 12.89 16.62 8.22
C PHE A 33 11.81 15.64 8.71
N GLY A 34 11.48 15.65 10.00
CA GLY A 34 10.34 14.93 10.56
C GLY A 34 9.01 15.41 9.96
N LYS A 35 8.82 16.72 9.87
CA LYS A 35 7.63 17.33 9.23
C LYS A 35 7.61 17.15 7.71
N LEU A 36 8.76 17.26 7.03
CA LEU A 36 8.89 16.95 5.61
C LEU A 36 8.66 15.44 5.31
N LYS A 37 9.02 14.56 6.23
CA LYS A 37 8.76 13.11 6.13
C LYS A 37 7.26 12.80 6.01
N ILE A 38 6.42 13.48 6.81
CA ILE A 38 4.96 13.31 6.75
C ILE A 38 4.40 13.82 5.41
N PHE A 39 4.83 14.99 4.96
CA PHE A 39 4.38 15.56 3.67
C PHE A 39 5.06 14.91 2.46
N GLY A 40 6.38 14.68 2.55
CA GLY A 40 7.18 14.16 1.44
C GLY A 40 6.90 12.69 1.14
N GLY A 41 6.71 11.84 2.15
CA GLY A 41 6.54 10.40 1.96
C GLY A 41 5.26 10.06 1.19
N HIS A 42 4.10 10.48 1.70
CA HIS A 42 2.80 10.12 1.10
C HIS A 42 2.51 10.90 -0.19
N MET A 43 2.77 12.21 -0.19
CA MET A 43 2.59 13.04 -1.39
C MET A 43 3.56 12.66 -2.49
N ALA A 44 4.83 12.39 -2.16
CA ALA A 44 5.83 11.96 -3.13
C ALA A 44 5.45 10.61 -3.75
N THR A 45 4.96 9.67 -2.96
CA THR A 45 4.50 8.35 -3.45
C THR A 45 3.29 8.49 -4.37
N PHE A 46 2.34 9.38 -4.04
CA PHE A 46 1.19 9.65 -4.89
C PHE A 46 1.59 10.26 -6.25
N VAL A 47 2.43 11.31 -6.22
CA VAL A 47 2.96 11.94 -7.44
C VAL A 47 3.80 10.96 -8.26
N LEU A 48 4.62 10.14 -7.59
CA LEU A 48 5.41 9.10 -8.24
C LEU A 48 4.49 8.07 -8.93
N GLY A 49 3.41 7.64 -8.28
CA GLY A 49 2.43 6.72 -8.88
C GLY A 49 1.82 7.29 -10.17
N TYR A 50 1.48 8.59 -10.17
CA TYR A 50 0.99 9.28 -11.37
C TYR A 50 2.06 9.34 -12.48
N LEU A 51 3.30 9.72 -12.13
CA LEU A 51 4.41 9.79 -13.08
C LEU A 51 4.75 8.42 -13.68
N LEU A 52 4.78 7.37 -12.84
CA LEU A 52 5.00 6.00 -13.31
C LEU A 52 3.83 5.49 -14.16
N GLY A 53 2.61 5.91 -13.83
CA GLY A 53 1.42 5.64 -14.64
C GLY A 53 1.53 6.23 -16.04
N SER A 54 2.06 7.44 -16.17
CA SER A 54 2.26 8.16 -17.43
C SER A 54 3.55 7.77 -18.17
N TYR A 55 4.45 7.03 -17.52
CA TYR A 55 5.74 6.67 -18.10
C TYR A 55 5.59 5.57 -19.16
N GLU A 56 5.91 5.87 -20.42
CA GLU A 56 5.69 4.97 -21.56
C GLU A 56 6.93 4.17 -21.98
N LYS A 57 8.14 4.59 -21.55
CA LYS A 57 9.37 3.88 -21.93
C LYS A 57 9.45 2.52 -21.24
N LYS A 58 9.78 1.50 -22.01
CA LYS A 58 9.99 0.14 -21.48
C LYS A 58 11.36 0.04 -20.80
N ILE A 59 11.36 -0.40 -19.56
CA ILE A 59 12.57 -0.75 -18.81
C ILE A 59 12.73 -2.27 -18.88
N PRO A 60 13.93 -2.82 -19.08
CA PRO A 60 14.12 -4.27 -19.09
C PRO A 60 13.59 -4.93 -17.81
N ASN A 61 12.76 -5.96 -17.93
CA ASN A 61 12.13 -6.62 -16.79
C ASN A 61 13.14 -7.17 -15.78
N TRP A 62 14.30 -7.66 -16.27
CA TRP A 62 15.36 -8.16 -15.39
C TRP A 62 15.92 -7.06 -14.48
N LEU A 63 16.02 -5.82 -14.99
CA LEU A 63 16.49 -4.67 -14.21
C LEU A 63 15.49 -4.31 -13.09
N LEU A 64 14.19 -4.38 -13.39
CA LEU A 64 13.13 -4.13 -12.40
C LEU A 64 13.10 -5.22 -11.32
N VAL A 65 13.27 -6.48 -11.73
CA VAL A 65 13.35 -7.63 -10.80
C VAL A 65 14.60 -7.52 -9.93
N LEU A 66 15.75 -7.21 -10.55
CA LEU A 66 17.00 -7.00 -9.81
C LEU A 66 16.87 -5.82 -8.82
N GLY A 67 16.33 -4.69 -9.26
CA GLY A 67 16.08 -3.53 -8.41
C GLY A 67 15.17 -3.86 -7.23
N ALA A 68 14.08 -4.58 -7.46
CA ALA A 68 13.19 -5.04 -6.41
C ALA A 68 13.89 -6.01 -5.43
N ALA A 69 14.64 -6.98 -5.95
CA ALA A 69 15.37 -7.96 -5.13
C ALA A 69 16.46 -7.30 -4.27
N VAL A 70 17.26 -6.41 -4.84
CA VAL A 70 18.29 -5.67 -4.11
C VAL A 70 17.66 -4.79 -3.02
N THR A 71 16.59 -4.07 -3.37
CA THR A 71 15.92 -3.19 -2.39
C THR A 71 15.30 -4.00 -1.25
N LEU A 72 14.67 -5.13 -1.57
CA LEU A 72 14.11 -6.05 -0.57
C LEU A 72 15.22 -6.63 0.33
N ALA A 73 16.37 -7.00 -0.24
CA ALA A 73 17.52 -7.48 0.53
C ALA A 73 18.06 -6.38 1.47
N VAL A 74 18.17 -5.14 1.00
CA VAL A 74 18.61 -4.00 1.83
C VAL A 74 17.66 -3.76 2.98
N ILE A 75 16.34 -3.75 2.73
CA ILE A 75 15.31 -3.60 3.78
C ILE A 75 15.44 -4.74 4.81
N SER A 76 15.52 -5.98 4.34
CA SER A 76 15.56 -7.16 5.23
C SER A 76 16.83 -7.21 6.07
N VAL A 77 17.99 -7.06 5.43
CA VAL A 77 19.30 -7.10 6.10
C VAL A 77 19.46 -5.89 7.02
N GLY A 78 19.06 -4.70 6.57
CA GLY A 78 19.12 -3.47 7.36
C GLY A 78 18.24 -3.56 8.61
N THR A 79 17.02 -4.03 8.49
CA THR A 79 16.12 -4.25 9.64
C THR A 79 16.70 -5.28 10.61
N TRP A 80 17.24 -6.39 10.08
CA TRP A 80 17.84 -7.44 10.91
C TRP A 80 19.09 -6.92 11.67
N LEU A 81 19.99 -6.24 11.00
CA LEU A 81 21.20 -5.66 11.61
C LEU A 81 20.86 -4.64 12.71
N LEU A 82 19.88 -3.75 12.45
CA LEU A 82 19.45 -2.78 13.45
C LEU A 82 18.81 -3.48 14.65
N THR A 83 17.93 -4.43 14.41
CA THR A 83 17.26 -5.20 15.48
C THR A 83 18.29 -5.94 16.36
N VAL A 84 19.31 -6.56 15.76
CA VAL A 84 20.39 -7.22 16.51
C VAL A 84 21.24 -6.22 17.31
N ARG A 85 21.49 -5.03 16.72
CA ARG A 85 22.31 -3.98 17.37
C ARG A 85 21.58 -3.28 18.52
N THR A 86 20.28 -3.00 18.38
CA THR A 86 19.49 -2.29 19.38
C THR A 86 18.82 -3.19 20.41
N GLY A 87 18.75 -4.50 20.13
CA GLY A 87 18.02 -5.47 20.98
C GLY A 87 16.50 -5.35 20.87
N GLU A 88 15.98 -4.36 20.13
CA GLU A 88 14.56 -4.10 19.91
C GLU A 88 14.24 -4.10 18.42
N PHE A 89 13.02 -4.51 18.07
CA PHE A 89 12.57 -4.53 16.67
C PHE A 89 12.51 -3.11 16.11
N ASN A 90 13.38 -2.78 15.16
CA ASN A 90 13.51 -1.45 14.60
C ASN A 90 12.94 -1.41 13.17
N GLN A 91 11.91 -0.57 12.97
CA GLN A 91 11.19 -0.42 11.71
C GLN A 91 11.71 0.69 10.79
N ASN A 92 12.88 1.28 11.06
CA ASN A 92 13.38 2.44 10.30
C ASN A 92 13.52 2.16 8.80
N PHE A 93 13.90 0.94 8.40
CA PHE A 93 13.97 0.55 6.99
C PHE A 93 12.62 0.17 6.38
N GLN A 94 11.64 -0.21 7.21
CA GLN A 94 10.27 -0.58 6.81
C GLN A 94 9.28 0.59 6.92
N ASN A 95 9.77 1.79 7.22
CA ASN A 95 8.91 2.95 7.32
C ASN A 95 8.43 3.36 5.93
N GLN A 96 7.13 3.61 5.78
CA GLN A 96 6.49 4.06 4.51
C GLN A 96 7.12 5.30 3.90
N SER A 97 7.89 6.06 4.68
CA SER A 97 8.68 7.21 4.23
C SER A 97 10.11 6.82 3.82
N SER A 98 10.49 5.54 3.92
CA SER A 98 11.82 5.13 3.51
C SER A 98 11.90 5.11 1.99
N GLY A 99 12.96 5.69 1.43
CA GLY A 99 13.16 5.69 -0.02
C GLY A 99 13.29 4.27 -0.59
N PHE A 100 13.67 3.30 0.23
CA PHE A 100 13.77 1.89 -0.19
C PHE A 100 12.38 1.30 -0.48
N GLU A 101 11.38 1.55 0.35
CA GLU A 101 10.00 1.11 0.07
C GLU A 101 9.44 1.78 -1.19
N ILE A 102 9.73 3.06 -1.40
CA ILE A 102 9.31 3.80 -2.59
C ILE A 102 9.92 3.19 -3.85
N VAL A 103 11.23 2.85 -3.82
CA VAL A 103 11.91 2.22 -4.96
C VAL A 103 11.37 0.81 -5.21
N LEU A 104 11.15 0.03 -4.16
CA LEU A 104 10.55 -1.31 -4.26
C LEU A 104 9.16 -1.25 -4.90
N ALA A 105 8.31 -0.35 -4.39
CA ALA A 105 6.96 -0.15 -4.93
C ALA A 105 6.99 0.30 -6.40
N ALA A 106 7.91 1.20 -6.78
CA ALA A 106 8.09 1.65 -8.15
C ALA A 106 8.52 0.51 -9.09
N CYS A 107 9.48 -0.33 -8.67
CA CYS A 107 9.91 -1.48 -9.44
C CYS A 107 8.78 -2.49 -9.66
N ILE A 108 8.03 -2.83 -8.61
CA ILE A 108 6.88 -3.74 -8.69
C ILE A 108 5.78 -3.15 -9.57
N PHE A 109 5.46 -1.86 -9.40
CA PHE A 109 4.44 -1.17 -10.21
C PHE A 109 4.79 -1.22 -11.71
N LEU A 110 6.01 -0.86 -12.08
CA LEU A 110 6.47 -0.88 -13.47
C LEU A 110 6.51 -2.30 -14.04
N LEU A 111 6.95 -3.28 -13.24
CA LEU A 111 6.94 -4.68 -13.64
C LEU A 111 5.51 -5.16 -13.93
N CYS A 112 4.57 -4.90 -13.04
CA CYS A 112 3.16 -5.23 -13.24
C CYS A 112 2.58 -4.49 -14.46
N LYS A 113 2.87 -3.19 -14.63
CA LYS A 113 2.41 -2.40 -15.77
C LYS A 113 2.90 -2.98 -17.10
N GLN A 114 4.14 -3.46 -17.16
CA GLN A 114 4.75 -3.98 -18.40
C GLN A 114 4.35 -5.44 -18.69
N THR A 115 4.12 -6.25 -17.67
CA THR A 115 3.79 -7.67 -17.83
C THR A 115 2.29 -7.93 -17.94
N CYS A 116 1.47 -7.12 -17.28
CA CYS A 116 0.01 -7.28 -17.26
C CYS A 116 -0.70 -6.63 -18.47
N ASN A 117 -0.14 -6.77 -19.67
CA ASN A 117 -0.70 -6.17 -20.89
C ASN A 117 -1.99 -6.84 -21.39
N ARG A 118 -2.32 -8.05 -20.91
CA ARG A 118 -3.56 -8.72 -21.30
C ARG A 118 -4.72 -8.27 -20.42
N PRO A 119 -5.86 -7.90 -20.99
CA PRO A 119 -7.02 -7.54 -20.21
C PRO A 119 -7.45 -8.72 -19.33
N PRO A 120 -7.60 -8.54 -18.03
CA PRO A 120 -7.99 -9.62 -17.14
C PRO A 120 -9.40 -10.10 -17.50
N ARG A 121 -9.71 -11.36 -17.16
CA ARG A 121 -11.06 -11.92 -17.33
C ARG A 121 -12.10 -10.99 -16.74
N ALA A 122 -13.28 -10.91 -17.33
CA ALA A 122 -14.33 -9.97 -16.96
C ALA A 122 -14.67 -9.99 -15.45
N TRP A 123 -14.65 -11.16 -14.80
CA TRP A 123 -14.89 -11.28 -13.37
C TRP A 123 -13.75 -10.71 -12.52
N VAL A 124 -12.47 -10.90 -12.93
CA VAL A 124 -11.29 -10.35 -12.25
C VAL A 124 -11.31 -8.82 -12.35
N ARG A 125 -11.58 -8.29 -13.54
CA ARG A 125 -11.69 -6.85 -13.75
C ARG A 125 -12.74 -6.20 -12.82
N ALA A 126 -13.88 -6.88 -12.65
CA ALA A 126 -14.92 -6.33 -11.78
C ALA A 126 -14.57 -6.45 -10.29
N ALA A 127 -13.93 -7.56 -9.87
CA ALA A 127 -13.46 -7.71 -8.51
C ALA A 127 -12.41 -6.63 -8.18
N LEU A 128 -11.39 -6.49 -9.04
CA LEU A 128 -10.37 -5.45 -8.90
C LEU A 128 -10.97 -4.04 -8.93
N GLY A 129 -11.91 -3.76 -9.84
CA GLY A 129 -12.59 -2.47 -9.90
C GLY A 129 -13.35 -2.15 -8.62
N SER A 130 -13.98 -3.14 -7.98
CA SER A 130 -14.62 -2.96 -6.67
C SER A 130 -13.59 -2.69 -5.57
N VAL A 131 -12.51 -3.47 -5.51
CA VAL A 131 -11.45 -3.28 -4.52
C VAL A 131 -10.80 -1.89 -4.66
N VAL A 132 -10.43 -1.51 -5.88
CA VAL A 132 -9.84 -0.18 -6.17
C VAL A 132 -10.79 0.95 -5.77
N SER A 133 -12.08 0.82 -6.05
CA SER A 133 -13.07 1.84 -5.69
C SER A 133 -13.27 2.00 -4.18
N LEU A 134 -13.00 0.96 -3.40
CA LEU A 134 -13.16 0.94 -1.95
C LEU A 134 -11.83 1.05 -1.20
N SER A 135 -10.69 1.10 -1.92
CA SER A 135 -9.35 1.01 -1.33
C SER A 135 -9.07 2.09 -0.28
N MET A 136 -9.51 3.32 -0.51
CA MET A 136 -9.32 4.43 0.44
C MET A 136 -10.04 4.16 1.76
N ALA A 137 -11.30 3.72 1.72
CA ALA A 137 -12.04 3.41 2.93
C ALA A 137 -11.51 2.17 3.64
N ILE A 138 -11.08 1.13 2.88
CA ILE A 138 -10.41 -0.04 3.44
C ILE A 138 -9.14 0.39 4.17
N TYR A 139 -8.34 1.26 3.56
CA TYR A 139 -7.13 1.81 4.16
C TYR A 139 -7.40 2.59 5.45
N LEU A 140 -8.45 3.39 5.51
CA LEU A 140 -8.81 4.12 6.72
C LEU A 140 -9.32 3.21 7.84
N MET A 141 -10.06 2.16 7.48
CA MET A 141 -10.70 1.28 8.46
C MET A 141 -9.80 0.15 8.99
N HIS A 142 -8.75 -0.26 8.26
CA HIS A 142 -7.96 -1.42 8.66
C HIS A 142 -7.30 -1.26 10.03
N ASN A 143 -6.85 -0.06 10.40
CA ASN A 143 -6.25 0.20 11.71
C ASN A 143 -7.25 0.01 12.86
N ILE A 144 -8.53 0.34 12.64
CA ILE A 144 -9.59 0.14 13.63
C ILE A 144 -9.78 -1.36 13.87
N PHE A 145 -9.87 -2.15 12.80
CA PHE A 145 -10.02 -3.60 12.90
C PHE A 145 -8.80 -4.27 13.53
N LEU A 146 -7.58 -3.83 13.20
CA LEU A 146 -6.37 -4.31 13.84
C LEU A 146 -6.37 -4.02 15.34
N SER A 147 -6.70 -2.78 15.74
CA SER A 147 -6.80 -2.41 17.15
C SER A 147 -7.84 -3.25 17.90
N MET A 148 -8.99 -3.52 17.29
CA MET A 148 -10.01 -4.40 17.87
C MET A 148 -9.49 -5.84 18.04
N LEU A 149 -8.79 -6.39 17.07
CA LEU A 149 -8.21 -7.74 17.17
C LEU A 149 -7.15 -7.81 18.27
N TYR A 150 -6.29 -6.81 18.36
CA TYR A 150 -5.29 -6.77 19.44
C TYR A 150 -5.92 -6.61 20.82
N SER A 151 -7.00 -5.86 20.97
CA SER A 151 -7.70 -5.72 22.25
C SER A 151 -8.37 -7.02 22.72
N VAL A 152 -8.73 -7.91 21.78
CA VAL A 152 -9.25 -9.24 22.06
C VAL A 152 -8.12 -10.28 22.28
N GLY A 153 -6.85 -9.86 22.23
CA GLY A 153 -5.70 -10.72 22.47
C GLY A 153 -5.21 -11.51 21.25
N VAL A 154 -5.72 -11.20 20.05
CA VAL A 154 -5.25 -11.84 18.81
C VAL A 154 -3.92 -11.21 18.41
N SER A 155 -2.82 -11.85 18.79
CA SER A 155 -1.46 -11.45 18.42
C SER A 155 -0.80 -12.55 17.60
N PRO A 156 -0.68 -12.43 16.28
CA PRO A 156 -0.08 -13.47 15.46
C PRO A 156 1.42 -13.58 15.74
N ARG A 157 1.87 -14.77 16.17
CA ARG A 157 3.28 -15.06 16.46
C ARG A 157 3.98 -15.85 15.35
N SER A 158 3.26 -16.21 14.29
CA SER A 158 3.79 -16.98 13.16
C SER A 158 3.46 -16.29 11.85
N PHE A 159 4.27 -16.56 10.82
CA PHE A 159 4.02 -16.04 9.47
C PHE A 159 2.61 -16.39 8.96
N GLY A 160 2.20 -17.65 9.11
CA GLY A 160 0.85 -18.09 8.72
C GLY A 160 -0.26 -17.36 9.48
N GLY A 161 -0.07 -17.14 10.79
CA GLY A 161 -0.98 -16.34 11.59
C GLY A 161 -1.10 -14.90 11.12
N THR A 162 0.02 -14.26 10.80
CA THR A 162 0.04 -12.89 10.25
C THR A 162 -0.70 -12.80 8.93
N VAL A 163 -0.45 -13.74 8.00
CA VAL A 163 -1.19 -13.79 6.72
C VAL A 163 -2.68 -14.00 6.96
N GLY A 164 -3.05 -14.93 7.86
CA GLY A 164 -4.45 -15.18 8.19
C GLY A 164 -5.17 -13.95 8.75
N VAL A 165 -4.55 -13.25 9.71
CA VAL A 165 -5.09 -12.01 10.29
C VAL A 165 -5.21 -10.92 9.22
N THR A 166 -4.20 -10.77 8.35
CA THR A 166 -4.24 -9.77 7.26
C THR A 166 -5.41 -10.02 6.31
N LEU A 167 -5.61 -11.27 5.89
CA LEU A 167 -6.71 -11.64 5.02
C LEU A 167 -8.08 -11.44 5.69
N LEU A 168 -8.19 -11.78 6.98
CA LEU A 168 -9.40 -11.58 7.76
C LEU A 168 -9.74 -10.11 7.89
N VAL A 169 -8.78 -9.26 8.26
CA VAL A 169 -8.95 -7.80 8.37
C VAL A 169 -9.34 -7.22 7.02
N PHE A 170 -8.66 -7.62 5.94
CA PHE A 170 -8.99 -7.17 4.60
C PHE A 170 -10.43 -7.54 4.21
N ALA A 171 -10.85 -8.78 4.45
CA ALA A 171 -12.19 -9.25 4.13
C ALA A 171 -13.26 -8.51 4.96
N ALA A 172 -13.00 -8.30 6.26
CA ALA A 172 -13.89 -7.54 7.15
C ALA A 172 -14.02 -6.08 6.69
N CYS A 173 -12.90 -5.40 6.45
CA CYS A 173 -12.88 -4.04 5.94
C CYS A 173 -13.62 -3.93 4.60
N PHE A 174 -13.38 -4.86 3.68
CA PHE A 174 -14.04 -4.89 2.39
C PHE A 174 -15.56 -5.06 2.52
N ALA A 175 -16.03 -5.99 3.37
CA ALA A 175 -17.43 -6.23 3.60
C ALA A 175 -18.12 -5.01 4.23
N VAL A 176 -17.53 -4.43 5.28
CA VAL A 176 -18.06 -3.24 5.97
C VAL A 176 -18.10 -2.04 5.03
N THR A 177 -16.98 -1.76 4.32
CA THR A 177 -16.92 -0.63 3.39
C THR A 177 -17.94 -0.77 2.27
N LYS A 178 -18.14 -1.99 1.77
CA LYS A 178 -19.15 -2.29 0.75
C LYS A 178 -20.57 -2.08 1.25
N THR A 179 -20.82 -2.40 2.52
CA THR A 179 -22.10 -2.14 3.20
C THR A 179 -22.31 -0.64 3.38
N VAL A 180 -21.32 0.09 3.86
CA VAL A 180 -21.36 1.55 3.99
C VAL A 180 -21.62 2.23 2.63
N ALA A 181 -20.98 1.75 1.56
CA ALA A 181 -21.20 2.24 0.20
C ALA A 181 -22.62 1.96 -0.34
N THR A 182 -23.42 1.12 0.33
CA THR A 182 -24.82 0.86 -0.02
C THR A 182 -25.77 1.88 0.62
N VAL A 183 -25.32 2.61 1.65
CA VAL A 183 -26.11 3.64 2.34
C VAL A 183 -25.86 5.00 1.68
N LYS A 184 -26.92 5.62 1.13
CA LYS A 184 -26.82 6.86 0.34
C LYS A 184 -25.94 7.95 0.96
N PRO A 185 -26.15 8.40 2.21
CA PRO A 185 -25.37 9.50 2.79
C PRO A 185 -23.92 9.14 3.04
N LEU A 186 -23.60 7.87 3.30
CA LEU A 186 -22.25 7.39 3.64
C LEU A 186 -21.45 6.96 2.41
N CYS A 187 -22.11 6.72 1.29
CA CYS A 187 -21.49 6.26 0.05
C CYS A 187 -20.40 7.22 -0.44
N TYR A 188 -20.67 8.51 -0.40
CA TYR A 188 -19.71 9.52 -0.86
C TYR A 188 -18.45 9.55 0.03
N LEU A 189 -18.60 9.44 1.34
CA LEU A 189 -17.48 9.38 2.29
C LEU A 189 -16.64 8.12 2.10
N ALA A 190 -17.26 6.99 1.81
CA ALA A 190 -16.58 5.72 1.66
C ALA A 190 -15.88 5.55 0.29
N THR A 191 -16.41 6.15 -0.77
CA THR A 191 -15.96 5.85 -2.14
C THR A 191 -15.53 7.09 -2.92
N GLY A 192 -15.82 8.29 -2.45
CA GLY A 192 -15.69 9.53 -3.22
C GLY A 192 -16.59 9.61 -4.45
N LYS A 193 -17.54 8.67 -4.61
CA LYS A 193 -18.44 8.55 -5.76
C LYS A 193 -19.88 8.85 -5.36
N THR A 194 -20.67 9.28 -6.33
CA THR A 194 -22.10 9.40 -6.16
C THR A 194 -22.73 8.01 -5.93
N TYR A 195 -23.86 7.96 -5.25
CA TYR A 195 -24.57 6.69 -5.00
C TYR A 195 -24.90 5.93 -6.29
N ALA A 196 -25.29 6.66 -7.35
CA ALA A 196 -25.59 6.06 -8.66
C ALA A 196 -24.36 5.38 -9.29
N GLU A 197 -23.18 5.99 -9.17
CA GLU A 197 -21.92 5.45 -9.65
C GLU A 197 -21.46 4.24 -8.81
N ALA A 198 -21.64 4.29 -7.50
CA ALA A 198 -21.35 3.17 -6.61
C ALA A 198 -22.23 1.95 -6.90
N CYS A 199 -23.51 2.17 -7.22
CA CYS A 199 -24.43 1.10 -7.66
C CYS A 199 -24.04 0.47 -8.99
N ARG A 200 -23.16 1.11 -9.77
CA ARG A 200 -22.66 0.60 -11.05
C ARG A 200 -21.25 0.01 -10.95
N SER A 201 -20.54 0.23 -9.85
CA SER A 201 -19.11 -0.11 -9.77
C SER A 201 -18.68 -0.93 -8.57
N CYS A 202 -19.25 -0.73 -7.36
CA CYS A 202 -18.60 -1.28 -6.17
C CYS A 202 -19.50 -1.76 -5.02
N ASN A 203 -20.76 -1.31 -4.90
CA ASN A 203 -21.60 -1.69 -3.76
C ASN A 203 -22.27 -3.08 -3.90
N TRP A 204 -23.05 -3.49 -2.88
CA TRP A 204 -23.74 -4.78 -2.92
C TRP A 204 -24.78 -4.86 -4.03
N VAL A 205 -25.46 -3.76 -4.38
CA VAL A 205 -26.42 -3.69 -5.47
C VAL A 205 -25.77 -4.07 -6.81
N TYR A 206 -24.58 -3.55 -7.07
CA TYR A 206 -23.76 -3.92 -8.24
C TYR A 206 -23.46 -5.42 -8.26
N THR A 207 -23.04 -5.97 -7.12
CA THR A 207 -22.71 -7.39 -7.01
C THR A 207 -23.90 -8.29 -7.27
N PHE A 208 -25.05 -7.99 -6.66
CA PHE A 208 -26.27 -8.78 -6.84
C PHE A 208 -26.82 -8.71 -8.27
N ARG A 209 -26.84 -7.52 -8.88
CA ARG A 209 -27.23 -7.37 -10.29
C ARG A 209 -26.35 -8.22 -11.22
N ARG A 210 -25.07 -8.23 -10.96
CA ARG A 210 -24.11 -8.99 -11.77
C ARG A 210 -24.25 -10.51 -11.58
N LEU A 211 -24.52 -10.96 -10.37
CA LEU A 211 -24.77 -12.38 -10.11
C LEU A 211 -26.07 -12.84 -10.79
N ARG A 212 -27.13 -12.00 -10.74
CA ARG A 212 -28.42 -12.29 -11.37
C ARG A 212 -28.31 -12.34 -12.89
N GLY A 213 -27.65 -11.38 -13.52
CA GLY A 213 -27.43 -11.39 -14.99
C GLY A 213 -26.56 -12.56 -15.49
N ARG A 214 -25.77 -13.18 -14.63
CA ARG A 214 -25.01 -14.39 -14.95
C ARG A 214 -25.85 -15.67 -14.93
N THR A 215 -26.93 -15.69 -14.16
CA THR A 215 -27.87 -16.79 -14.12
C THR A 215 -28.81 -16.78 -15.33
N GLU A 216 -29.18 -15.60 -15.82
CA GLU A 216 -30.06 -15.45 -16.99
C GLU A 216 -29.37 -15.79 -18.33
N THR A 217 -28.03 -15.71 -18.42
CA THR A 217 -27.27 -16.07 -19.63
C THR A 217 -26.86 -17.54 -19.69
N LYS A 218 -27.24 -18.38 -18.71
CA LYS A 218 -26.94 -19.81 -18.69
C LYS A 218 -28.17 -20.70 -18.88
N THR A 219 -29.34 -20.10 -19.06
CA THR A 219 -30.57 -20.77 -19.48
C THR A 219 -30.84 -20.51 -20.95
#